data_83db1f7586e473c2e8f1d9c11727a096
#
_entry.id   83db1f7586e473c2e8f1d9c11727a096
#
_cell.length_a   1.000
_cell.length_b   1.000
_cell.length_c   1.000
_cell.angle_alpha   90.00
_cell.angle_beta   90.00
_cell.angle_gamma   90.00
#
_symmetry.space_group_name_H-M   'P 1'
#
loop_
_entity.id
_entity.type
_entity.pdbx_description
1 polymer ?
#
loop_
_entity_poly.entity_id
_entity_poly.type
_entity_poly.pdbx_seq_one_letter_code
_entity_poly.pdbx_strand_id
1 'polypeptide(L)'
;MTKQECAIKYITENYLNFNRLRHDVIADKLQIRIADSLENASLQNTPMGLQFSDEDTWREMTKHDINSIVCHAAQEYDANITSREVITALQSDLIPDVHPLREYVLSCHTWTEDQPDWIDFVARQVHVVDASNIDRTRGAVDRAEPCRSASPEDRPTGCSVSRKSTASITSDLKCSASETNYSEPRERSKADALWRICFKKWFVAMVASWMNDEVVNHQVLVLIGRQGIFKTTWLEHLIPPHLRAYACKLANSNDLNKDERLRIAEFGLISLDEIDSMNNRELNQLKSVITATDVNERAAYAYTKERRVRLASFCASGNRRDFLTDITGNRRWLPFEVESIQNPFFTTLPYNRMYAQAWALAQDPLFSYWFDLDEIEVLEQHNQHFRDETNEEQLLPILFDVPAEGKGEFMTTAQISERLVTYGNIKKPMALSRLGMVLGAAGYQSTRPKIGGQLIRGWLVYQRDTDEIASLKRLLKE
;
A
#
# COMPACT_ATOMS: atom_id res chain seq x y z
N MET A 1 50.23 20.52 8.95
CA MET A 1 48.92 20.12 8.45
C MET A 1 47.95 21.28 8.58
N THR A 2 47.14 21.50 7.57
CA THR A 2 46.06 22.48 7.68
C THR A 2 44.94 21.92 8.59
N LYS A 3 44.07 22.78 9.11
CA LYS A 3 42.96 22.37 9.96
C LYS A 3 42.07 21.34 9.26
N GLN A 4 41.86 21.50 7.95
CA GLN A 4 41.07 20.59 7.13
C GLN A 4 41.76 19.23 6.99
N GLU A 5 43.08 19.20 6.76
CA GLU A 5 43.85 17.95 6.70
C GLU A 5 43.78 17.20 8.03
N CYS A 6 43.82 17.90 9.17
CA CYS A 6 43.67 17.30 10.51
C CYS A 6 42.28 16.68 10.67
N ALA A 7 41.20 17.39 10.27
CA ALA A 7 39.83 16.87 10.34
C ALA A 7 39.65 15.63 9.46
N ILE A 8 40.12 15.67 8.20
CA ILE A 8 40.07 14.54 7.25
C ILE A 8 40.81 13.33 7.82
N LYS A 9 42.04 13.56 8.31
CA LYS A 9 42.88 12.49 8.88
C LYS A 9 42.22 11.85 10.09
N TYR A 10 41.68 12.65 11.02
CA TYR A 10 40.95 12.15 12.18
C TYR A 10 39.75 11.28 11.79
N ILE A 11 38.92 11.77 10.86
CA ILE A 11 37.75 11.03 10.38
C ILE A 11 38.16 9.71 9.73
N THR A 12 39.22 9.75 8.90
CA THR A 12 39.72 8.55 8.22
C THR A 12 40.22 7.52 9.21
N GLU A 13 41.06 7.92 10.15
CA GLU A 13 41.71 7.00 11.10
C GLU A 13 40.75 6.44 12.15
N ASN A 14 39.72 7.19 12.58
CA ASN A 14 38.84 6.78 13.68
C ASN A 14 37.48 6.29 13.24
N TYR A 15 37.07 6.59 12.00
CA TYR A 15 35.74 6.23 11.52
C TYR A 15 35.75 5.44 10.20
N LEU A 16 36.43 5.93 9.15
CA LEU A 16 36.36 5.28 7.83
C LEU A 16 37.12 3.96 7.82
N ASN A 17 38.31 3.90 8.42
CA ASN A 17 39.08 2.66 8.51
C ASN A 17 38.36 1.53 9.28
N PHE A 18 37.36 1.88 10.08
CA PHE A 18 36.55 0.95 10.84
C PHE A 18 35.13 0.78 10.29
N ASN A 19 34.85 1.32 9.10
CA ASN A 19 33.50 1.29 8.48
C ASN A 19 32.42 1.80 9.44
N ARG A 20 32.64 2.98 10.06
CA ARG A 20 31.73 3.58 11.04
C ARG A 20 30.94 4.76 10.53
N LEU A 21 31.20 5.23 9.31
CA LEU A 21 30.50 6.34 8.67
C LEU A 21 30.09 5.96 7.26
N ARG A 22 28.89 6.36 6.88
CA ARG A 22 28.37 6.26 5.51
C ARG A 22 27.38 7.38 5.22
N HIS A 23 27.17 7.67 3.95
CA HIS A 23 26.14 8.57 3.49
C HIS A 23 24.98 7.76 2.92
N ASP A 24 23.80 7.91 3.47
CA ASP A 24 22.55 7.31 2.99
C ASP A 24 22.01 8.17 1.84
N VAL A 25 22.13 7.66 0.62
CA VAL A 25 21.71 8.39 -0.59
C VAL A 25 20.19 8.51 -0.73
N ILE A 26 19.40 7.68 -0.04
CA ILE A 26 17.93 7.76 -0.05
C ILE A 26 17.46 8.93 0.81
N ALA A 27 17.90 8.95 2.06
CA ALA A 27 17.51 9.96 3.04
C ALA A 27 18.34 11.24 2.90
N ASP A 28 19.43 11.24 2.12
CA ASP A 28 20.42 12.31 2.00
C ASP A 28 20.99 12.71 3.37
N LYS A 29 21.42 11.68 4.15
CA LYS A 29 21.87 11.83 5.52
C LYS A 29 23.11 11.04 5.83
N LEU A 30 23.97 11.63 6.64
CA LEU A 30 25.11 10.93 7.20
C LEU A 30 24.65 9.97 8.31
N GLN A 31 25.15 8.74 8.27
CA GLN A 31 24.88 7.72 9.27
C GLN A 31 26.18 7.29 9.95
N ILE A 32 26.07 7.06 11.26
CA ILE A 32 27.13 6.52 12.10
C ILE A 32 26.72 5.16 12.65
N ARG A 33 27.65 4.21 12.61
CA ARG A 33 27.46 2.88 13.19
C ARG A 33 27.49 2.97 14.71
N ILE A 34 26.47 2.42 15.36
CA ILE A 34 26.46 2.27 16.82
C ILE A 34 27.45 1.17 17.14
N ALA A 35 28.59 1.52 17.72
CA ALA A 35 29.53 0.51 18.21
C ALA A 35 28.82 -0.35 19.27
N ASP A 36 29.06 -1.67 19.27
CA ASP A 36 28.65 -2.58 20.32
C ASP A 36 29.32 -2.15 21.64
N SER A 37 28.75 -1.14 22.30
CA SER A 37 29.12 -0.85 23.67
C SER A 37 28.47 -1.92 24.54
N LEU A 38 29.23 -2.46 25.47
CA LEU A 38 28.80 -3.40 26.52
C LEU A 38 27.54 -2.94 27.30
N GLU A 39 27.10 -1.71 27.10
CA GLU A 39 25.87 -1.13 27.64
C GLU A 39 24.58 -1.64 26.97
N ASN A 40 24.62 -2.23 25.77
CA ASN A 40 23.44 -2.83 25.13
C ASN A 40 23.04 -4.20 25.74
N ALA A 41 23.83 -4.77 26.61
CA ALA A 41 23.46 -5.95 27.40
C ALA A 41 22.25 -5.72 28.32
N SER A 42 21.92 -4.47 28.66
CA SER A 42 20.75 -4.12 29.46
C SER A 42 19.43 -4.02 28.68
N LEU A 43 19.48 -3.94 27.35
CA LEU A 43 18.29 -3.93 26.48
C LEU A 43 17.77 -5.34 26.12
N GLN A 44 18.51 -6.39 26.47
CA GLN A 44 18.10 -7.79 26.29
C GLN A 44 16.97 -8.23 27.24
N ASN A 45 16.58 -7.40 28.19
CA ASN A 45 15.51 -7.67 29.15
C ASN A 45 14.18 -6.97 28.86
N THR A 46 13.90 -6.59 27.62
CA THR A 46 12.55 -6.21 27.22
C THR A 46 11.66 -7.45 27.13
N PRO A 47 10.42 -7.44 27.68
CA PRO A 47 9.57 -8.64 27.81
C PRO A 47 9.05 -9.25 26.52
N MET A 48 9.50 -8.83 25.37
CA MET A 48 9.01 -9.25 24.05
C MET A 48 10.06 -9.92 23.16
N GLY A 49 11.03 -10.64 23.70
CA GLY A 49 11.74 -11.68 22.91
C GLY A 49 12.23 -11.31 21.49
N LEU A 50 12.42 -10.01 21.19
CA LEU A 50 13.03 -9.57 19.95
C LEU A 50 14.54 -9.81 20.06
N GLN A 51 14.97 -10.99 19.64
CA GLN A 51 16.35 -11.20 19.29
C GLN A 51 16.67 -10.30 18.09
N PHE A 52 17.29 -9.15 18.38
CA PHE A 52 18.02 -8.43 17.34
C PHE A 52 19.21 -9.33 17.01
N SER A 53 19.22 -9.89 15.80
CA SER A 53 20.42 -10.47 15.22
C SER A 53 21.50 -9.36 15.16
N ASP A 54 22.77 -9.74 15.30
CA ASP A 54 23.98 -8.93 15.29
C ASP A 54 24.19 -8.08 14.01
N GLU A 55 23.14 -7.56 13.41
CA GLU A 55 23.18 -6.70 12.23
C GLU A 55 23.45 -5.27 12.67
N ASP A 56 24.56 -4.75 12.20
CA ASP A 56 25.07 -3.39 12.33
C ASP A 56 23.99 -2.32 12.43
N THR A 57 23.74 -1.81 13.61
CA THR A 57 22.76 -0.75 13.83
C THR A 57 23.35 0.61 13.42
N TRP A 58 22.84 1.15 12.32
CA TRP A 58 23.17 2.48 11.84
C TRP A 58 22.14 3.48 12.36
N ARG A 59 22.61 4.67 12.74
CA ARG A 59 21.74 5.80 13.11
C ARG A 59 22.18 7.08 12.41
N GLU A 60 21.26 8.00 12.24
CA GLU A 60 21.56 9.34 11.76
C GLU A 60 22.58 10.04 12.65
N MET A 61 23.54 10.71 12.03
CA MET A 61 24.53 11.52 12.72
C MET A 61 23.90 12.81 13.26
N THR A 62 24.12 13.09 14.52
CA THR A 62 23.60 14.27 15.21
C THR A 62 24.63 15.39 15.29
N LYS A 63 24.19 16.59 15.64
CA LYS A 63 25.12 17.71 15.98
C LYS A 63 26.05 17.35 17.12
N HIS A 64 25.63 16.50 18.06
CA HIS A 64 26.47 16.04 19.15
C HIS A 64 27.64 15.20 18.63
N ASP A 65 27.40 14.31 17.67
CA ASP A 65 28.45 13.49 17.06
C ASP A 65 29.50 14.38 16.36
N ILE A 66 29.03 15.39 15.59
CA ILE A 66 29.89 16.34 14.90
C ILE A 66 30.76 17.10 15.92
N ASN A 67 30.16 17.59 17.00
CA ASN A 67 30.88 18.29 18.05
C ASN A 67 31.89 17.37 18.75
N SER A 68 31.57 16.12 18.98
CA SER A 68 32.48 15.12 19.54
C SER A 68 33.69 14.91 18.63
N ILE A 69 33.48 14.80 17.33
CA ILE A 69 34.57 14.71 16.33
C ILE A 69 35.44 15.96 16.38
N VAL A 70 34.84 17.16 16.47
CA VAL A 70 35.57 18.42 16.57
C VAL A 70 36.46 18.43 17.80
N CYS A 71 35.93 18.12 18.98
CA CYS A 71 36.67 18.15 20.24
C CYS A 71 37.81 17.13 20.24
N HIS A 72 37.57 15.90 19.81
CA HIS A 72 38.60 14.86 19.81
C HIS A 72 39.69 15.13 18.78
N ALA A 73 39.31 15.56 17.56
CA ALA A 73 40.31 15.92 16.54
C ALA A 73 41.15 17.12 16.95
N ALA A 74 40.55 18.14 17.59
CA ALA A 74 41.27 19.30 18.09
C ALA A 74 42.26 18.91 19.18
N GLN A 75 41.88 17.99 20.07
CA GLN A 75 42.75 17.49 21.15
C GLN A 75 43.90 16.64 20.60
N GLU A 76 43.63 15.75 19.64
CA GLU A 76 44.63 14.82 19.10
C GLU A 76 45.71 15.53 18.29
N TYR A 77 45.34 16.55 17.51
CA TYR A 77 46.29 17.25 16.65
C TYR A 77 46.74 18.60 17.22
N ASP A 78 46.37 18.95 18.46
CA ASP A 78 46.66 20.26 19.09
C ASP A 78 46.34 21.42 18.12
N ALA A 79 45.20 21.35 17.44
CA ALA A 79 44.81 22.27 16.39
C ALA A 79 43.43 22.87 16.68
N ASN A 80 43.27 24.16 16.42
CA ASN A 80 41.95 24.82 16.56
C ASN A 80 41.05 24.44 15.39
N ILE A 81 40.50 23.18 15.38
CA ILE A 81 39.57 22.65 14.41
C ILE A 81 38.18 23.13 14.78
N THR A 82 37.39 23.56 13.79
CA THR A 82 36.00 24.01 13.96
C THR A 82 35.00 23.05 13.30
N SER A 83 33.74 23.19 13.66
CA SER A 83 32.68 22.39 13.04
C SER A 83 32.63 22.56 11.51
N ARG A 84 33.10 23.69 10.96
CA ARG A 84 33.11 23.92 9.52
C ARG A 84 34.06 22.97 8.80
N GLU A 85 35.29 22.78 9.27
CA GLU A 85 36.25 21.88 8.66
C GLU A 85 35.76 20.44 8.74
N VAL A 86 35.17 20.03 9.87
CA VAL A 86 34.59 18.69 10.05
C VAL A 86 33.39 18.47 9.12
N ILE A 87 32.47 19.42 9.06
CA ILE A 87 31.29 19.31 8.15
C ILE A 87 31.75 19.26 6.70
N THR A 88 32.72 20.08 6.31
CA THR A 88 33.25 20.04 4.93
C THR A 88 33.88 18.69 4.58
N ALA A 89 34.59 18.06 5.52
CA ALA A 89 35.13 16.71 5.32
C ALA A 89 34.03 15.65 5.25
N LEU A 90 33.02 15.74 6.14
CA LEU A 90 31.89 14.81 6.18
C LEU A 90 30.96 14.91 4.94
N GLN A 91 30.91 16.06 4.27
CA GLN A 91 30.15 16.32 3.05
C GLN A 91 30.97 16.11 1.76
N SER A 92 32.13 15.52 1.87
CA SER A 92 33.00 15.23 0.71
C SER A 92 32.84 13.78 0.25
N ASP A 93 33.41 13.48 -0.91
CA ASP A 93 33.51 12.15 -1.51
C ASP A 93 34.33 11.12 -0.72
N LEU A 94 34.88 11.54 0.41
CA LEU A 94 35.56 10.63 1.36
C LEU A 94 34.59 9.67 2.05
N ILE A 95 33.33 10.09 2.22
CA ILE A 95 32.32 9.26 2.89
C ILE A 95 31.66 8.36 1.84
N PRO A 96 31.64 7.03 2.05
CA PRO A 96 31.04 6.13 1.10
C PRO A 96 29.52 6.33 0.99
N ASP A 97 29.02 6.46 -0.24
CA ASP A 97 27.59 6.45 -0.54
C ASP A 97 27.03 5.04 -0.44
N VAL A 98 25.93 4.90 0.26
CA VAL A 98 25.23 3.62 0.41
C VAL A 98 23.75 3.79 0.14
N HIS A 99 23.20 2.82 -0.56
CA HIS A 99 21.75 2.70 -0.78
C HIS A 99 21.21 1.56 0.09
N PRO A 100 20.67 1.83 1.28
CA PRO A 100 20.39 0.80 2.29
C PRO A 100 19.45 -0.31 1.83
N LEU A 101 18.43 0.02 1.00
CA LEU A 101 17.52 -0.99 0.45
C LEU A 101 18.23 -1.93 -0.55
N ARG A 102 19.13 -1.40 -1.39
CA ARG A 102 19.94 -2.23 -2.32
C ARG A 102 20.93 -3.10 -1.57
N GLU A 103 21.62 -2.52 -0.59
CA GLU A 103 22.57 -3.24 0.26
C GLU A 103 21.88 -4.43 0.93
N TYR A 104 20.69 -4.21 1.50
CA TYR A 104 19.92 -5.28 2.11
C TYR A 104 19.54 -6.39 1.13
N VAL A 105 18.97 -6.04 -0.03
CA VAL A 105 18.57 -7.03 -1.04
C VAL A 105 19.77 -7.86 -1.51
N LEU A 106 20.94 -7.21 -1.71
CA LEU A 106 22.18 -7.88 -2.13
C LEU A 106 22.81 -8.74 -1.01
N SER A 107 22.54 -8.43 0.25
CA SER A 107 22.98 -9.23 1.40
C SER A 107 22.15 -10.49 1.61
N CYS A 108 20.96 -10.58 1.02
CA CYS A 108 20.09 -11.74 1.12
C CYS A 108 20.71 -12.96 0.41
N HIS A 109 20.47 -14.16 0.98
CA HIS A 109 20.94 -15.39 0.36
C HIS A 109 20.29 -15.60 -1.01
N THR A 110 21.05 -16.19 -1.96
CA THR A 110 20.53 -16.50 -3.29
C THR A 110 19.37 -17.51 -3.18
N TRP A 111 18.25 -17.20 -3.83
CA TRP A 111 17.12 -18.10 -3.96
C TRP A 111 17.18 -18.86 -5.30
N THR A 112 16.75 -20.11 -5.30
CA THR A 112 16.66 -20.99 -6.47
C THR A 112 15.28 -21.65 -6.53
N GLU A 113 14.83 -22.08 -7.71
CA GLU A 113 13.48 -22.59 -7.95
C GLU A 113 13.13 -23.86 -7.16
N ASP A 114 14.13 -24.63 -6.71
CA ASP A 114 13.96 -25.81 -5.85
C ASP A 114 13.58 -25.46 -4.40
N GLN A 115 13.71 -24.18 -4.02
CA GLN A 115 13.32 -23.70 -2.71
C GLN A 115 11.82 -23.37 -2.64
N PRO A 116 11.25 -23.33 -1.42
CA PRO A 116 9.86 -22.93 -1.24
C PRO A 116 9.56 -21.52 -1.80
N ASP A 117 8.32 -21.35 -2.25
CA ASP A 117 7.80 -20.04 -2.63
C ASP A 117 7.49 -19.21 -1.38
N TRP A 118 8.44 -18.39 -0.95
CA TRP A 118 8.35 -17.60 0.27
C TRP A 118 7.40 -16.41 0.13
N ILE A 119 7.29 -15.85 -1.07
CA ILE A 119 6.33 -14.76 -1.33
C ILE A 119 4.91 -15.31 -1.26
N ASP A 120 4.67 -16.50 -1.81
CA ASP A 120 3.39 -17.17 -1.70
C ASP A 120 3.07 -17.58 -0.26
N PHE A 121 4.07 -18.02 0.51
CA PHE A 121 3.90 -18.29 1.94
C PHE A 121 3.41 -17.05 2.71
N VAL A 122 3.93 -15.87 2.38
CA VAL A 122 3.50 -14.60 2.99
C VAL A 122 2.11 -14.19 2.50
N ALA A 123 1.82 -14.37 1.21
CA ALA A 123 0.49 -14.10 0.65
C ALA A 123 -0.63 -14.89 1.35
N ARG A 124 -0.37 -16.15 1.72
CA ARG A 124 -1.34 -17.02 2.43
C ARG A 124 -1.72 -16.55 3.84
N GLN A 125 -1.01 -15.59 4.41
CA GLN A 125 -1.37 -15.00 5.70
C GLN A 125 -2.61 -14.11 5.60
N VAL A 126 -2.98 -13.70 4.38
CA VAL A 126 -4.15 -12.87 4.08
C VAL A 126 -5.21 -13.74 3.42
N HIS A 127 -6.37 -13.84 4.08
CA HIS A 127 -7.53 -14.57 3.55
C HIS A 127 -8.47 -13.59 2.86
N VAL A 128 -8.60 -13.72 1.55
CA VAL A 128 -9.45 -12.84 0.74
C VAL A 128 -10.85 -13.43 0.56
N VAL A 129 -11.84 -12.56 0.44
CA VAL A 129 -13.25 -12.92 0.20
C VAL A 129 -13.44 -13.20 -1.29
N ASP A 130 -14.14 -14.30 -1.61
CA ASP A 130 -14.54 -14.57 -2.98
C ASP A 130 -15.71 -13.66 -3.39
N ALA A 131 -15.54 -12.91 -4.47
CA ALA A 131 -16.57 -12.01 -4.99
C ALA A 131 -17.88 -12.75 -5.32
N SER A 132 -17.83 -14.03 -5.69
CA SER A 132 -19.02 -14.86 -5.98
C SER A 132 -19.89 -15.16 -4.75
N ASN A 133 -19.36 -15.03 -3.54
CA ASN A 133 -20.09 -15.21 -2.28
C ASN A 133 -20.68 -13.91 -1.71
N ILE A 134 -20.35 -12.77 -2.32
CA ILE A 134 -20.68 -11.45 -1.81
C ILE A 134 -22.17 -11.14 -1.93
N ASP A 135 -22.81 -11.55 -3.01
CA ASP A 135 -24.25 -11.31 -3.23
C ASP A 135 -25.14 -12.07 -2.24
N ARG A 136 -24.67 -13.21 -1.72
CA ARG A 136 -25.41 -13.99 -0.70
C ARG A 136 -25.40 -13.37 0.69
N THR A 137 -24.40 -12.55 1.01
CA THR A 137 -24.27 -11.91 2.34
C THR A 137 -24.95 -10.53 2.40
N ARG A 138 -25.14 -9.84 1.27
CA ARG A 138 -25.91 -8.57 1.24
C ARG A 138 -27.36 -8.73 1.75
N GLY A 139 -27.97 -9.88 1.51
CA GLY A 139 -29.34 -10.18 1.99
C GLY A 139 -29.44 -10.52 3.49
N ALA A 140 -28.32 -10.79 4.18
CA ALA A 140 -28.33 -11.25 5.57
C ALA A 140 -28.01 -10.13 6.57
N VAL A 141 -27.26 -9.09 6.17
CA VAL A 141 -26.81 -8.01 7.09
C VAL A 141 -27.90 -6.95 7.32
N ASP A 142 -28.81 -6.73 6.36
CA ASP A 142 -29.92 -5.79 6.52
C ASP A 142 -31.06 -6.29 7.43
N ARG A 143 -30.99 -7.52 7.96
CA ARG A 143 -31.97 -8.10 8.90
C ARG A 143 -31.51 -8.13 10.36
N ALA A 144 -30.36 -7.56 10.70
CA ALA A 144 -29.97 -7.37 12.09
C ALA A 144 -30.68 -6.13 12.66
N GLU A 145 -31.75 -6.34 13.38
CA GLU A 145 -32.43 -5.29 14.17
C GLU A 145 -31.42 -4.60 15.12
N PRO A 146 -31.47 -3.26 15.26
CA PRO A 146 -30.62 -2.57 16.22
C PRO A 146 -30.96 -3.02 17.63
N CYS A 147 -30.00 -3.54 18.37
CA CYS A 147 -30.13 -3.81 19.80
C CYS A 147 -30.62 -2.57 20.48
N ARG A 148 -31.83 -2.65 21.02
CA ARG A 148 -32.42 -1.63 21.89
C ARG A 148 -31.50 -1.41 23.09
N SER A 149 -31.04 -0.18 23.26
CA SER A 149 -30.34 0.29 24.43
C SER A 149 -31.16 0.04 25.68
N ALA A 150 -30.69 -0.84 26.55
CA ALA A 150 -31.22 -0.98 27.89
C ALA A 150 -30.88 0.27 28.71
N SER A 151 -31.88 0.87 29.31
CA SER A 151 -31.77 1.99 30.24
C SER A 151 -31.05 1.58 31.55
N PRO A 152 -30.40 2.51 32.25
CA PRO A 152 -29.51 2.22 33.37
C PRO A 152 -30.26 2.22 34.71
N GLU A 153 -31.23 1.32 34.92
CA GLU A 153 -31.87 1.11 36.20
C GLU A 153 -32.08 -0.40 36.41
N ASP A 154 -31.01 -1.08 36.91
CA ASP A 154 -31.12 -2.31 37.69
C ASP A 154 -29.70 -2.76 38.09
N ARG A 155 -29.19 -2.16 39.17
CA ARG A 155 -28.06 -2.70 39.91
C ARG A 155 -28.56 -3.40 41.17
N PRO A 156 -28.30 -4.68 41.36
CA PRO A 156 -28.37 -5.26 42.71
C PRO A 156 -27.08 -4.95 43.45
N THR A 157 -27.27 -4.29 44.58
CA THR A 157 -26.25 -4.05 45.61
C THR A 157 -25.86 -5.35 46.30
N GLY A 158 -24.57 -5.54 46.50
CA GLY A 158 -24.03 -6.29 47.62
C GLY A 158 -23.46 -7.66 47.31
N CYS A 159 -22.14 -7.76 47.22
CA CYS A 159 -21.42 -8.84 47.87
C CYS A 159 -19.97 -8.45 48.22
N SER A 160 -19.61 -8.74 49.43
CA SER A 160 -18.48 -8.34 50.22
C SER A 160 -17.13 -8.93 49.73
N VAL A 161 -16.11 -8.11 49.85
CA VAL A 161 -14.69 -8.44 49.74
C VAL A 161 -14.28 -9.42 50.84
N SER A 162 -13.65 -10.54 50.45
CA SER A 162 -12.83 -11.33 51.38
C SER A 162 -11.44 -11.54 50.76
N ARG A 163 -10.46 -10.95 51.40
CA ARG A 163 -9.02 -11.19 51.18
C ARG A 163 -8.66 -12.56 51.72
N LYS A 164 -8.02 -13.41 50.91
CA LYS A 164 -7.11 -14.47 51.40
C LYS A 164 -5.94 -14.71 50.47
N SER A 165 -4.80 -14.34 50.98
CA SER A 165 -3.46 -14.96 51.06
C SER A 165 -2.94 -15.85 49.89
N THR A 166 -1.82 -15.40 49.40
CA THR A 166 -0.68 -16.09 48.77
C THR A 166 -0.50 -17.56 49.10
N ALA A 167 -0.48 -18.41 48.07
CA ALA A 167 0.22 -19.69 48.11
C ALA A 167 0.78 -19.99 46.68
N SER A 168 2.05 -20.36 46.64
CA SER A 168 2.87 -20.78 45.54
C SER A 168 2.26 -21.95 44.75
N ILE A 169 2.23 -21.81 43.43
CA ILE A 169 2.11 -22.97 42.53
C ILE A 169 3.25 -22.91 41.52
N THR A 170 4.35 -23.55 41.87
CA THR A 170 5.35 -24.10 40.94
C THR A 170 4.90 -25.53 40.65
N SER A 171 4.75 -25.85 39.43
CA SER A 171 4.95 -27.14 38.74
C SER A 171 3.86 -27.44 37.70
N ASP A 172 4.33 -27.91 36.55
CA ASP A 172 3.59 -28.57 35.47
C ASP A 172 3.01 -27.72 34.35
N LEU A 173 3.88 -27.03 33.60
CA LEU A 173 3.65 -26.76 32.18
C LEU A 173 4.50 -27.73 31.33
N LYS A 174 4.02 -28.94 31.18
CA LYS A 174 4.39 -29.78 30.04
C LYS A 174 3.72 -29.18 28.81
N CYS A 175 4.53 -28.53 27.98
CA CYS A 175 4.15 -28.15 26.63
C CYS A 175 3.96 -29.46 25.82
N SER A 176 2.70 -29.89 25.69
CA SER A 176 2.32 -30.82 24.63
C SER A 176 2.34 -30.01 23.32
N ALA A 177 3.29 -30.32 22.44
CA ALA A 177 3.25 -29.90 21.06
C ALA A 177 1.97 -30.50 20.44
N SER A 178 0.91 -29.68 20.38
CA SER A 178 -0.24 -30.03 19.58
C SER A 178 0.15 -29.84 18.13
N GLU A 179 0.26 -30.96 17.44
CA GLU A 179 0.27 -31.05 15.98
C GLU A 179 -0.85 -30.14 15.44
N THR A 180 -0.46 -29.07 14.77
CA THR A 180 -1.40 -28.24 14.03
C THR A 180 -1.98 -29.10 12.93
N ASN A 181 -3.25 -29.49 13.10
CA ASN A 181 -4.07 -30.08 12.08
C ASN A 181 -4.01 -29.18 10.83
N TYR A 182 -3.24 -29.60 9.84
CA TYR A 182 -3.37 -29.15 8.47
C TYR A 182 -4.75 -29.64 7.99
N SER A 183 -5.76 -28.78 8.13
CA SER A 183 -7.02 -28.98 7.44
C SER A 183 -6.74 -29.01 5.93
N GLU A 184 -7.30 -30.01 5.25
CA GLU A 184 -7.20 -30.18 3.80
C GLU A 184 -7.46 -28.88 3.05
N PRO A 185 -6.79 -28.65 1.89
CA PRO A 185 -6.95 -27.42 1.13
C PRO A 185 -8.42 -27.30 0.66
N ARG A 186 -9.16 -26.36 1.26
CA ARG A 186 -10.42 -25.85 0.66
C ARG A 186 -10.13 -25.56 -0.80
N GLU A 187 -11.01 -25.97 -1.70
CA GLU A 187 -10.95 -25.59 -3.11
C GLU A 187 -10.59 -24.11 -3.21
N ARG A 188 -9.45 -23.82 -3.83
CA ARG A 188 -8.90 -22.47 -3.91
C ARG A 188 -9.86 -21.61 -4.68
N SER A 189 -10.41 -20.57 -4.07
CA SER A 189 -11.28 -19.65 -4.74
C SER A 189 -10.51 -18.90 -5.84
N LYS A 190 -11.20 -18.48 -6.91
CA LYS A 190 -10.59 -17.68 -7.98
C LYS A 190 -9.97 -16.38 -7.42
N ALA A 191 -10.59 -15.80 -6.41
CA ALA A 191 -10.11 -14.61 -5.75
C ALA A 191 -8.78 -14.85 -5.00
N ASP A 192 -8.62 -15.99 -4.30
CA ASP A 192 -7.36 -16.35 -3.64
C ASP A 192 -6.22 -16.56 -4.65
N ALA A 193 -6.51 -17.20 -5.77
CA ALA A 193 -5.51 -17.37 -6.84
C ALA A 193 -5.07 -16.02 -7.42
N LEU A 194 -6.01 -15.12 -7.72
CA LEU A 194 -5.71 -13.78 -8.23
C LEU A 194 -4.94 -12.95 -7.20
N TRP A 195 -5.33 -13.00 -5.93
CA TRP A 195 -4.62 -12.34 -4.84
C TRP A 195 -3.14 -12.72 -4.80
N ARG A 196 -2.85 -14.01 -4.84
CA ARG A 196 -1.47 -14.53 -4.74
C ARG A 196 -0.61 -14.12 -5.93
N ILE A 197 -1.18 -14.13 -7.16
CA ILE A 197 -0.50 -13.64 -8.36
C ILE A 197 -0.24 -12.14 -8.26
N CYS A 198 -1.25 -11.35 -7.92
CA CYS A 198 -1.13 -9.90 -7.80
C CYS A 198 -0.14 -9.48 -6.71
N PHE A 199 -0.20 -10.12 -5.54
CA PHE A 199 0.73 -9.84 -4.46
C PHE A 199 2.17 -10.18 -4.87
N LYS A 200 2.40 -11.35 -5.48
CA LYS A 200 3.73 -11.75 -5.96
C LYS A 200 4.29 -10.74 -6.96
N LYS A 201 3.54 -10.40 -8.01
CA LYS A 201 3.97 -9.43 -9.03
C LYS A 201 4.23 -8.05 -8.43
N TRP A 202 3.35 -7.57 -7.56
CA TRP A 202 3.50 -6.28 -6.89
C TRP A 202 4.75 -6.25 -5.99
N PHE A 203 5.01 -7.32 -5.22
CA PHE A 203 6.16 -7.42 -4.33
C PHE A 203 7.47 -7.50 -5.10
N VAL A 204 7.52 -8.30 -6.17
CA VAL A 204 8.69 -8.37 -7.07
C VAL A 204 8.93 -7.02 -7.75
N ALA A 205 7.89 -6.33 -8.23
CA ALA A 205 8.02 -4.99 -8.81
C ALA A 205 8.53 -3.96 -7.80
N MET A 206 8.16 -4.07 -6.51
CA MET A 206 8.69 -3.23 -5.44
C MET A 206 10.20 -3.43 -5.26
N VAL A 207 10.65 -4.68 -5.17
CA VAL A 207 12.09 -4.98 -5.04
C VAL A 207 12.85 -4.58 -6.31
N ALA A 208 12.29 -4.85 -7.50
CA ALA A 208 12.89 -4.43 -8.77
C ALA A 208 13.06 -2.90 -8.87
N SER A 209 12.09 -2.12 -8.38
CA SER A 209 12.18 -0.65 -8.37
C SER A 209 13.24 -0.12 -7.39
N TRP A 210 13.58 -0.86 -6.34
CA TRP A 210 14.70 -0.50 -5.47
C TRP A 210 16.07 -0.76 -6.12
N MET A 211 16.13 -1.81 -6.94
CA MET A 211 17.39 -2.30 -7.52
C MET A 211 17.73 -1.63 -8.85
N ASN A 212 16.73 -1.11 -9.56
CA ASN A 212 16.91 -0.51 -10.90
C ASN A 212 16.15 0.82 -10.99
N ASP A 213 16.89 1.90 -11.25
CA ASP A 213 16.36 3.27 -11.36
C ASP A 213 15.39 3.48 -12.55
N GLU A 214 15.40 2.57 -13.53
CA GLU A 214 14.50 2.63 -14.68
C GLU A 214 13.16 1.91 -14.42
N VAL A 215 13.07 1.14 -13.34
CA VAL A 215 11.87 0.37 -12.99
C VAL A 215 11.00 1.14 -12.02
N VAL A 216 9.73 1.27 -12.35
CA VAL A 216 8.72 1.92 -11.49
C VAL A 216 7.55 0.97 -11.27
N ASN A 217 7.22 0.70 -10.01
CA ASN A 217 6.02 -0.03 -9.66
C ASN A 217 4.79 0.88 -9.78
N HIS A 218 3.98 0.67 -10.80
CA HIS A 218 2.79 1.46 -11.12
C HIS A 218 1.51 0.97 -10.41
N GLN A 219 1.56 -0.15 -9.71
CA GLN A 219 0.43 -0.72 -9.00
C GLN A 219 0.39 -0.31 -7.54
N VAL A 220 -0.83 -0.20 -7.02
CA VAL A 220 -1.11 0.01 -5.61
C VAL A 220 -1.83 -1.21 -5.07
N LEU A 221 -1.22 -1.90 -4.12
CA LEU A 221 -1.86 -3.01 -3.42
C LEU A 221 -2.84 -2.47 -2.39
N VAL A 222 -4.13 -2.85 -2.47
CA VAL A 222 -5.17 -2.29 -1.60
C VAL A 222 -5.88 -3.39 -0.83
N LEU A 223 -5.84 -3.32 0.50
CA LEU A 223 -6.54 -4.25 1.38
C LEU A 223 -7.80 -3.57 1.95
N ILE A 224 -8.97 -4.06 1.57
CA ILE A 224 -10.27 -3.59 2.03
C ILE A 224 -10.86 -4.60 3.02
N GLY A 225 -11.54 -4.15 4.07
CA GLY A 225 -12.18 -5.04 5.02
C GLY A 225 -12.45 -4.38 6.37
N ARG A 226 -12.97 -5.16 7.30
CA ARG A 226 -13.36 -4.67 8.63
C ARG A 226 -12.19 -4.01 9.36
N GLN A 227 -12.49 -3.04 10.21
CA GLN A 227 -11.49 -2.44 11.08
C GLN A 227 -10.97 -3.47 12.10
N GLY A 228 -9.69 -3.38 12.46
CA GLY A 228 -9.08 -4.22 13.49
C GLY A 228 -8.54 -5.57 13.01
N ILE A 229 -8.59 -5.91 11.71
CA ILE A 229 -8.06 -7.17 11.16
C ILE A 229 -6.60 -7.08 10.70
N PHE A 230 -5.83 -6.13 11.21
CA PHE A 230 -4.39 -5.93 10.97
C PHE A 230 -3.97 -5.52 9.56
N LYS A 231 -4.86 -5.00 8.69
CA LYS A 231 -4.52 -4.62 7.30
C LYS A 231 -3.28 -3.71 7.21
N THR A 232 -3.35 -2.55 7.81
CA THR A 232 -2.26 -1.55 7.81
C THR A 232 -1.00 -2.11 8.46
N THR A 233 -1.16 -2.79 9.61
CA THR A 233 -0.04 -3.42 10.34
C THR A 233 0.67 -4.47 9.49
N TRP A 234 -0.06 -5.32 8.77
CA TRP A 234 0.52 -6.35 7.90
C TRP A 234 1.28 -5.74 6.73
N LEU A 235 0.71 -4.70 6.09
CA LEU A 235 1.38 -3.97 5.01
C LEU A 235 2.69 -3.32 5.49
N GLU A 236 2.70 -2.73 6.69
CA GLU A 236 3.90 -2.14 7.29
C GLU A 236 4.96 -3.21 7.66
N HIS A 237 4.52 -4.43 8.01
CA HIS A 237 5.41 -5.55 8.30
C HIS A 237 6.07 -6.17 7.07
N LEU A 238 5.67 -5.80 5.85
CA LEU A 238 6.37 -6.25 4.65
C LEU A 238 7.81 -5.74 4.59
N ILE A 239 8.09 -4.59 5.21
CA ILE A 239 9.44 -4.02 5.32
C ILE A 239 10.15 -4.59 6.55
N PRO A 240 11.39 -5.09 6.40
CA PRO A 240 12.20 -5.56 7.52
C PRO A 240 12.32 -4.53 8.65
N PRO A 241 12.37 -4.95 9.92
CA PRO A 241 12.38 -4.02 11.06
C PRO A 241 13.46 -2.93 10.99
N HIS A 242 14.67 -3.27 10.57
CA HIS A 242 15.80 -2.33 10.46
C HIS A 242 15.68 -1.35 9.27
N LEU A 243 14.81 -1.65 8.28
CA LEU A 243 14.54 -0.80 7.11
C LEU A 243 13.24 0.01 7.24
N ARG A 244 12.55 -0.06 8.37
CA ARG A 244 11.28 0.67 8.57
C ARG A 244 11.40 2.19 8.48
N ALA A 245 12.61 2.73 8.65
CA ALA A 245 12.88 4.14 8.40
C ALA A 245 12.62 4.55 6.92
N TYR A 246 12.65 3.59 5.99
CA TYR A 246 12.34 3.79 4.56
C TYR A 246 10.90 3.43 4.19
N ALA A 247 10.04 3.26 5.17
CA ALA A 247 8.58 3.13 4.99
C ALA A 247 7.88 4.36 5.55
N CYS A 248 6.90 4.88 4.82
CA CYS A 248 6.13 6.06 5.24
C CYS A 248 4.65 5.73 5.25
N LYS A 249 3.93 6.27 6.24
CA LYS A 249 2.47 6.23 6.30
C LYS A 249 1.92 7.62 5.99
N LEU A 250 1.01 7.70 5.04
CA LEU A 250 0.25 8.91 4.73
C LEU A 250 -1.19 8.73 5.22
N ALA A 251 -1.59 9.56 6.17
CA ALA A 251 -2.92 9.48 6.79
C ALA A 251 -3.99 10.27 6.01
N ASN A 252 -3.59 11.28 5.23
CA ASN A 252 -4.51 12.13 4.47
C ASN A 252 -3.88 12.52 3.13
N SER A 253 -4.65 12.41 2.06
CA SER A 253 -4.25 12.80 0.71
C SER A 253 -4.34 14.30 0.44
N ASN A 254 -4.88 15.09 1.37
CA ASN A 254 -4.98 16.55 1.22
C ASN A 254 -3.62 17.24 1.03
N ASP A 255 -2.55 16.53 1.31
CA ASP A 255 -1.19 17.02 1.34
C ASP A 255 -0.27 16.37 0.29
N LEU A 256 -0.76 15.94 -0.88
CA LEU A 256 0.12 15.67 -2.02
C LEU A 256 0.75 16.99 -2.52
N ASN A 257 1.24 17.76 -1.53
CA ASN A 257 2.01 18.96 -1.65
C ASN A 257 3.37 18.65 -2.27
N LYS A 258 4.11 19.69 -2.54
CA LYS A 258 5.46 19.63 -3.09
C LYS A 258 6.41 18.77 -2.25
N ASP A 259 6.32 18.86 -0.91
CA ASP A 259 7.16 18.10 0.02
C ASP A 259 6.82 16.62 0.02
N GLU A 260 5.55 16.25 -0.24
CA GLU A 260 5.15 14.86 -0.34
C GLU A 260 5.55 14.19 -1.67
N ARG A 261 5.71 14.98 -2.72
CA ARG A 261 6.31 14.47 -3.95
C ARG A 261 7.77 14.08 -3.76
N LEU A 262 8.51 14.74 -2.88
CA LEU A 262 9.88 14.33 -2.53
C LEU A 262 9.91 12.97 -1.84
N ARG A 263 8.88 12.66 -1.04
CA ARG A 263 8.78 11.37 -0.33
C ARG A 263 8.82 10.15 -1.26
N ILE A 264 8.31 10.27 -2.50
CA ILE A 264 8.38 9.12 -3.43
C ILE A 264 9.80 8.75 -3.86
N ALA A 265 10.77 9.64 -3.65
CA ALA A 265 12.19 9.37 -3.87
C ALA A 265 12.93 9.03 -2.56
N GLU A 266 12.33 9.29 -1.39
CA GLU A 266 12.94 9.11 -0.07
C GLU A 266 12.47 7.84 0.65
N PHE A 267 11.39 7.22 0.20
CA PHE A 267 10.83 6.02 0.81
C PHE A 267 10.70 4.88 -0.19
N GLY A 268 10.99 3.66 0.25
CA GLY A 268 10.83 2.44 -0.55
C GLY A 268 9.39 1.94 -0.59
N LEU A 269 8.61 2.21 0.48
CA LEU A 269 7.19 1.85 0.57
C LEU A 269 6.39 2.99 1.20
N ILE A 270 5.31 3.39 0.53
CA ILE A 270 4.35 4.38 1.05
C ILE A 270 3.01 3.68 1.28
N SER A 271 2.56 3.66 2.52
CA SER A 271 1.26 3.12 2.93
C SER A 271 0.23 4.24 3.05
N LEU A 272 -0.86 4.12 2.31
CA LEU A 272 -2.01 5.03 2.35
C LEU A 272 -3.06 4.43 3.28
N ASP A 273 -3.38 5.13 4.37
CA ASP A 273 -4.44 4.70 5.27
C ASP A 273 -5.78 5.33 4.85
N GLU A 274 -6.87 4.58 5.05
CA GLU A 274 -8.24 5.02 4.75
C GLU A 274 -8.42 5.54 3.30
N ILE A 275 -7.94 4.78 2.30
CA ILE A 275 -8.05 5.16 0.88
C ILE A 275 -9.50 5.40 0.45
N ASP A 276 -10.46 4.76 1.11
CA ASP A 276 -11.90 4.90 0.90
C ASP A 276 -12.48 6.24 1.42
N SER A 277 -11.69 7.04 2.12
CA SER A 277 -12.02 8.41 2.51
C SER A 277 -11.63 9.45 1.46
N MET A 278 -10.79 9.07 0.50
CA MET A 278 -10.29 9.96 -0.55
C MET A 278 -11.37 10.35 -1.55
N ASN A 279 -11.44 11.64 -1.88
CA ASN A 279 -12.32 12.11 -2.94
C ASN A 279 -11.70 11.91 -4.35
N ASN A 280 -12.51 12.09 -5.40
CA ASN A 280 -12.10 11.89 -6.80
C ASN A 280 -10.87 12.72 -7.21
N ARG A 281 -10.75 13.95 -6.69
CA ARG A 281 -9.61 14.82 -7.01
C ARG A 281 -8.33 14.26 -6.43
N GLU A 282 -8.37 13.79 -5.21
CA GLU A 282 -7.25 13.19 -4.49
C GLU A 282 -6.80 11.89 -5.16
N LEU A 283 -7.74 10.99 -5.50
CA LEU A 283 -7.43 9.77 -6.24
C LEU A 283 -6.78 10.07 -7.60
N ASN A 284 -7.23 11.13 -8.31
CA ASN A 284 -6.62 11.52 -9.58
C ASN A 284 -5.22 12.14 -9.40
N GLN A 285 -5.00 12.91 -8.33
CA GLN A 285 -3.67 13.39 -7.98
C GLN A 285 -2.73 12.22 -7.65
N LEU A 286 -3.20 11.27 -6.85
CA LEU A 286 -2.45 10.07 -6.50
C LEU A 286 -2.09 9.24 -7.74
N LYS A 287 -2.99 9.07 -8.71
CA LYS A 287 -2.68 8.42 -9.99
C LYS A 287 -1.54 9.09 -10.74
N SER A 288 -1.48 10.41 -10.72
CA SER A 288 -0.37 11.17 -11.33
C SER A 288 0.96 10.90 -10.61
N VAL A 289 0.94 10.82 -9.28
CA VAL A 289 2.12 10.52 -8.47
C VAL A 289 2.58 9.07 -8.67
N ILE A 290 1.65 8.12 -8.71
CA ILE A 290 1.94 6.69 -8.95
C ILE A 290 2.58 6.46 -10.31
N THR A 291 2.31 7.28 -11.30
CA THR A 291 2.88 7.15 -12.65
C THR A 291 4.14 7.97 -12.89
N ALA A 292 4.52 8.84 -11.96
CA ALA A 292 5.74 9.61 -12.08
C ALA A 292 6.97 8.69 -12.05
N THR A 293 7.92 8.92 -12.92
CA THR A 293 9.20 8.18 -12.99
C THR A 293 10.29 8.84 -12.17
N ASP A 294 10.17 10.14 -11.99
CA ASP A 294 11.13 10.96 -11.25
C ASP A 294 10.43 12.14 -10.56
N VAL A 295 11.16 12.78 -9.67
CA VAL A 295 10.77 14.00 -8.99
C VAL A 295 11.79 15.09 -9.30
N ASN A 296 11.32 16.18 -9.84
CA ASN A 296 12.14 17.35 -10.12
C ASN A 296 11.68 18.53 -9.25
N GLU A 297 11.86 18.38 -7.95
CA GLU A 297 11.46 19.36 -6.96
C GLU A 297 12.68 19.84 -6.16
N ARG A 298 12.58 21.04 -5.62
CA ARG A 298 13.61 21.59 -4.74
C ARG A 298 13.30 21.21 -3.31
N ALA A 299 14.18 20.48 -2.65
CA ALA A 299 14.09 20.19 -1.22
C ALA A 299 14.06 21.49 -0.39
N ALA A 300 13.53 21.46 0.81
CA ALA A 300 13.55 22.58 1.72
C ALA A 300 15.00 23.01 1.97
N TYR A 301 15.29 24.31 1.80
CA TYR A 301 16.62 24.91 1.94
C TYR A 301 17.67 24.53 0.88
N ALA A 302 17.36 23.71 -0.12
CA ALA A 302 18.27 23.42 -1.23
C ALA A 302 18.41 24.65 -2.16
N TYR A 303 19.58 24.87 -2.74
CA TYR A 303 19.83 25.97 -3.66
C TYR A 303 19.30 25.70 -5.06
N THR A 304 19.31 24.43 -5.47
CA THR A 304 18.94 23.98 -6.82
C THR A 304 17.83 22.93 -6.77
N LYS A 305 17.12 22.77 -7.89
CA LYS A 305 16.26 21.61 -8.10
C LYS A 305 17.14 20.41 -8.46
N GLU A 306 16.88 19.30 -7.84
CA GLU A 306 17.53 18.04 -8.15
C GLU A 306 16.51 17.06 -8.71
N ARG A 307 16.91 16.36 -9.75
CA ARG A 307 16.13 15.25 -10.28
C ARG A 307 16.47 14.01 -9.45
N ARG A 308 15.48 13.51 -8.70
CA ARG A 308 15.60 12.29 -7.92
C ARG A 308 14.76 11.20 -8.57
N VAL A 309 15.31 10.01 -8.66
CA VAL A 309 14.60 8.84 -9.18
C VAL A 309 13.52 8.43 -8.17
N ARG A 310 12.36 8.02 -8.65
CA ARG A 310 11.31 7.48 -7.80
C ARG A 310 11.68 6.09 -7.30
N LEU A 311 11.60 5.91 -5.99
CA LEU A 311 11.88 4.65 -5.29
C LEU A 311 10.60 3.98 -4.79
N ALA A 312 9.60 4.77 -4.41
CA ALA A 312 8.44 4.29 -3.67
C ALA A 312 7.53 3.37 -4.48
N SER A 313 7.19 2.24 -3.90
CA SER A 313 5.97 1.49 -4.19
C SER A 313 4.85 1.91 -3.25
N PHE A 314 3.60 1.67 -3.66
CA PHE A 314 2.42 2.07 -2.88
C PHE A 314 1.62 0.86 -2.42
N CYS A 315 1.14 0.92 -1.18
CA CYS A 315 0.09 0.06 -0.68
C CYS A 315 -0.97 0.90 0.05
N ALA A 316 -2.15 0.34 0.25
CA ALA A 316 -3.24 1.05 0.89
C ALA A 316 -4.11 0.13 1.74
N SER A 317 -4.78 0.72 2.74
CA SER A 317 -5.84 0.06 3.49
C SER A 317 -7.13 0.88 3.45
N GLY A 318 -8.28 0.20 3.49
CA GLY A 318 -9.59 0.82 3.54
C GLY A 318 -10.62 -0.07 4.23
N ASN A 319 -11.77 0.49 4.55
CA ASN A 319 -12.87 -0.22 5.23
C ASN A 319 -14.07 -0.43 4.30
N ARG A 320 -14.23 0.43 3.30
CA ARG A 320 -15.35 0.40 2.33
C ARG A 320 -14.86 -0.12 0.99
N ARG A 321 -15.68 -0.95 0.35
CA ARG A 321 -15.39 -1.50 -0.98
C ARG A 321 -15.43 -0.42 -2.06
N ASP A 322 -16.43 0.43 -2.02
CA ASP A 322 -16.79 1.36 -3.08
C ASP A 322 -15.90 2.60 -3.00
N PHE A 323 -14.67 2.52 -3.55
CA PHE A 323 -13.73 3.63 -3.56
C PHE A 323 -13.23 3.99 -4.97
N LEU A 324 -13.37 3.10 -5.95
CA LEU A 324 -12.97 3.36 -7.32
C LEU A 324 -14.08 4.11 -8.06
N THR A 325 -13.79 5.35 -8.40
CA THR A 325 -14.78 6.25 -9.02
C THR A 325 -14.67 6.37 -10.53
N ASP A 326 -13.57 5.88 -11.12
CA ASP A 326 -13.38 5.92 -12.58
C ASP A 326 -14.00 4.72 -13.25
N ILE A 327 -14.56 4.96 -14.44
CA ILE A 327 -15.12 3.92 -15.30
C ILE A 327 -14.00 3.13 -15.97
N THR A 328 -12.89 3.81 -16.29
CA THR A 328 -11.72 3.23 -16.98
C THR A 328 -10.45 3.64 -16.27
N GLY A 329 -9.37 2.88 -16.47
CA GLY A 329 -8.06 3.22 -15.91
C GLY A 329 -7.83 2.75 -14.48
N ASN A 330 -8.60 1.78 -14.00
CA ASN A 330 -8.45 1.16 -12.69
C ASN A 330 -7.31 0.12 -12.63
N ARG A 331 -6.62 -0.13 -13.73
CA ARG A 331 -5.50 -1.09 -13.85
C ARG A 331 -4.34 -0.87 -12.87
N ARG A 332 -4.27 0.32 -12.23
CA ARG A 332 -3.24 0.64 -11.22
C ARG A 332 -3.58 0.10 -9.84
N TRP A 333 -4.83 -0.24 -9.61
CA TRP A 333 -5.31 -0.68 -8.32
C TRP A 333 -5.39 -2.20 -8.28
N LEU A 334 -4.88 -2.78 -7.22
CA LEU A 334 -4.99 -4.21 -6.89
C LEU A 334 -5.80 -4.34 -5.59
N PRO A 335 -7.13 -4.08 -5.63
CA PRO A 335 -7.96 -4.11 -4.45
C PRO A 335 -8.38 -5.56 -4.15
N PHE A 336 -8.28 -5.93 -2.87
CA PHE A 336 -8.77 -7.21 -2.38
C PHE A 336 -9.55 -7.02 -1.10
N GLU A 337 -10.72 -7.62 -1.02
CA GLU A 337 -11.47 -7.68 0.22
C GLU A 337 -10.94 -8.80 1.09
N VAL A 338 -10.61 -8.44 2.32
CA VAL A 338 -9.96 -9.31 3.30
C VAL A 338 -10.93 -9.73 4.38
N GLU A 339 -11.08 -11.02 4.56
CA GLU A 339 -11.84 -11.63 5.64
C GLU A 339 -11.05 -11.60 6.95
N SER A 340 -9.79 -12.04 6.89
CA SER A 340 -8.90 -12.10 8.05
C SER A 340 -7.43 -12.06 7.61
N ILE A 341 -6.57 -11.64 8.53
CA ILE A 341 -5.11 -11.66 8.38
C ILE A 341 -4.53 -12.36 9.60
N GLN A 342 -3.55 -13.23 9.39
CA GLN A 342 -2.79 -13.81 10.49
C GLN A 342 -2.11 -12.69 11.27
N ASN A 343 -2.16 -12.76 12.60
CA ASN A 343 -1.64 -11.69 13.45
C ASN A 343 -0.14 -11.47 13.20
N PRO A 344 0.27 -10.30 12.66
CA PRO A 344 1.66 -10.03 12.28
C PRO A 344 2.63 -10.02 13.46
N PHE A 345 2.14 -9.83 14.69
CA PHE A 345 2.98 -9.83 15.89
C PHE A 345 3.39 -11.23 16.33
N PHE A 346 2.66 -12.25 15.91
CA PHE A 346 2.98 -13.66 16.23
C PHE A 346 3.56 -14.42 15.05
N THR A 347 3.57 -13.82 13.86
CA THR A 347 4.05 -14.47 12.63
C THR A 347 5.29 -13.74 12.13
N THR A 348 6.45 -14.38 12.27
CA THR A 348 7.69 -13.82 11.72
C THR A 348 7.74 -14.03 10.21
N LEU A 349 7.95 -12.94 9.46
CA LEU A 349 8.14 -13.01 8.02
C LEU A 349 9.57 -13.49 7.69
N PRO A 350 9.74 -14.37 6.71
CA PRO A 350 11.05 -14.85 6.26
C PRO A 350 11.74 -13.82 5.36
N TYR A 351 12.05 -12.62 5.90
CA TYR A 351 12.51 -11.46 5.13
C TYR A 351 13.63 -11.80 4.14
N ASN A 352 14.76 -12.34 4.63
CA ASN A 352 15.92 -12.63 3.76
C ASN A 352 15.57 -13.57 2.61
N ARG A 353 14.64 -14.51 2.82
CA ARG A 353 14.22 -15.49 1.81
C ARG A 353 13.24 -14.89 0.80
N MET A 354 12.25 -14.12 1.26
CA MET A 354 11.26 -13.52 0.37
C MET A 354 11.88 -12.41 -0.49
N TYR A 355 12.83 -11.62 0.04
CA TYR A 355 13.53 -10.60 -0.74
C TYR A 355 14.54 -11.21 -1.71
N ALA A 356 15.25 -12.27 -1.32
CA ALA A 356 16.09 -13.04 -2.22
C ALA A 356 15.29 -13.62 -3.39
N GLN A 357 14.13 -14.22 -3.11
CA GLN A 357 13.23 -14.73 -4.14
C GLN A 357 12.74 -13.61 -5.06
N ALA A 358 12.30 -12.47 -4.49
CA ALA A 358 11.83 -11.34 -5.27
C ALA A 358 12.91 -10.82 -6.22
N TRP A 359 14.16 -10.72 -5.75
CA TRP A 359 15.27 -10.27 -6.58
C TRP A 359 15.64 -11.29 -7.65
N ALA A 360 15.63 -12.59 -7.35
CA ALA A 360 15.85 -13.64 -8.34
C ALA A 360 14.79 -13.62 -9.43
N LEU A 361 13.51 -13.51 -9.07
CA LEU A 361 12.40 -13.39 -10.02
C LEU A 361 12.44 -12.09 -10.84
N ALA A 362 12.91 -10.99 -10.25
CA ALA A 362 13.06 -9.73 -10.98
C ALA A 362 14.12 -9.80 -12.09
N GLN A 363 15.09 -10.69 -11.95
CA GLN A 363 16.15 -10.93 -12.95
C GLN A 363 15.81 -12.06 -13.94
N ASP A 364 14.78 -12.85 -13.65
CA ASP A 364 14.36 -13.95 -14.51
C ASP A 364 13.61 -13.43 -15.74
N PRO A 365 14.11 -13.64 -16.97
CA PRO A 365 13.44 -13.20 -18.18
C PRO A 365 12.11 -13.94 -18.45
N LEU A 366 11.85 -15.06 -17.78
CA LEU A 366 10.62 -15.83 -17.90
C LEU A 366 9.54 -15.34 -16.91
N PHE A 367 9.90 -14.57 -15.89
CA PHE A 367 8.96 -14.02 -14.92
C PHE A 367 8.65 -12.54 -15.24
N SER A 368 7.38 -12.25 -15.54
CA SER A 368 6.90 -10.88 -15.72
C SER A 368 6.28 -10.36 -14.41
N TYR A 369 6.90 -9.33 -13.80
CA TYR A 369 6.32 -8.62 -12.65
C TYR A 369 5.39 -7.47 -13.07
N TRP A 370 5.28 -7.15 -14.35
CA TRP A 370 4.22 -6.29 -14.90
C TRP A 370 3.05 -7.13 -15.39
N PHE A 371 1.88 -6.53 -15.51
CA PHE A 371 0.68 -7.18 -16.02
C PHE A 371 0.60 -7.00 -17.54
N ASP A 372 0.38 -8.09 -18.26
CA ASP A 372 0.10 -8.07 -19.69
C ASP A 372 -1.35 -7.64 -20.00
N LEU A 373 -1.74 -7.62 -21.27
CA LEU A 373 -3.06 -7.15 -21.68
C LEU A 373 -4.19 -8.07 -21.18
N ASP A 374 -3.99 -9.38 -21.20
CA ASP A 374 -4.98 -10.35 -20.76
C ASP A 374 -5.18 -10.30 -19.25
N GLU A 375 -4.07 -10.16 -18.51
CA GLU A 375 -4.09 -9.98 -17.06
C GLU A 375 -4.74 -8.64 -16.64
N ILE A 376 -4.52 -7.58 -17.42
CA ILE A 376 -5.16 -6.28 -17.21
C ILE A 376 -6.67 -6.40 -17.38
N GLU A 377 -7.15 -7.14 -18.37
CA GLU A 377 -8.59 -7.37 -18.58
C GLU A 377 -9.21 -8.10 -17.38
N VAL A 378 -8.54 -9.14 -16.87
CA VAL A 378 -8.98 -9.85 -15.64
C VAL A 378 -9.01 -8.91 -14.43
N LEU A 379 -8.00 -8.05 -14.28
CA LEU A 379 -7.96 -7.05 -13.21
C LEU A 379 -9.07 -6.00 -13.36
N GLU A 380 -9.37 -5.54 -14.56
CA GLU A 380 -10.44 -4.57 -14.80
C GLU A 380 -11.81 -5.18 -14.47
N GLN A 381 -12.05 -6.45 -14.81
CA GLN A 381 -13.26 -7.17 -14.40
C GLN A 381 -13.34 -7.33 -12.87
N HIS A 382 -12.24 -7.70 -12.22
CA HIS A 382 -12.16 -7.78 -10.76
C HIS A 382 -12.43 -6.42 -10.10
N ASN A 383 -11.85 -5.36 -10.62
CA ASN A 383 -11.96 -4.00 -10.08
C ASN A 383 -13.37 -3.40 -10.18
N GLN A 384 -14.24 -3.94 -11.04
CA GLN A 384 -15.64 -3.52 -11.11
C GLN A 384 -16.37 -3.73 -9.78
N HIS A 385 -16.00 -4.75 -9.00
CA HIS A 385 -16.59 -5.01 -7.68
C HIS A 385 -16.26 -3.96 -6.63
N PHE A 386 -15.27 -3.09 -6.90
CA PHE A 386 -14.81 -2.02 -6.01
C PHE A 386 -15.17 -0.63 -6.51
N ARG A 387 -16.03 -0.55 -7.54
CA ARG A 387 -16.49 0.73 -8.09
C ARG A 387 -17.61 1.33 -7.25
N ASP A 388 -17.49 2.64 -7.01
CA ASP A 388 -18.59 3.47 -6.51
C ASP A 388 -19.51 3.82 -7.68
N GLU A 389 -20.56 3.04 -7.85
CA GLU A 389 -21.56 3.25 -8.89
C GLU A 389 -22.53 4.35 -8.48
N THR A 390 -22.73 5.30 -9.37
CA THR A 390 -23.72 6.37 -9.16
C THR A 390 -25.14 5.83 -9.30
N ASN A 391 -26.13 6.58 -8.77
CA ASN A 391 -27.52 6.23 -8.91
C ASN A 391 -27.95 6.08 -10.38
N GLU A 392 -27.39 6.93 -11.28
CA GLU A 392 -27.65 6.83 -12.71
C GLU A 392 -27.09 5.55 -13.32
N GLU A 393 -25.90 5.13 -12.91
CA GLU A 393 -25.29 3.87 -13.36
C GLU A 393 -26.14 2.67 -12.95
N GLN A 394 -26.66 2.66 -11.73
CA GLN A 394 -27.54 1.60 -11.22
C GLN A 394 -28.92 1.58 -11.91
N LEU A 395 -29.45 2.77 -12.24
CA LEU A 395 -30.76 2.90 -12.88
C LEU A 395 -30.71 2.63 -14.40
N LEU A 396 -29.55 2.82 -15.01
CA LEU A 396 -29.40 2.66 -16.46
C LEU A 396 -29.88 1.27 -16.97
N PRO A 397 -29.41 0.13 -16.42
CA PRO A 397 -29.86 -1.18 -16.86
C PRO A 397 -31.30 -1.51 -16.45
N ILE A 398 -31.92 -0.74 -15.56
CA ILE A 398 -33.32 -0.89 -15.19
C ILE A 398 -34.23 -0.23 -16.22
N LEU A 399 -33.87 0.95 -16.72
CA LEU A 399 -34.70 1.74 -17.65
C LEU A 399 -34.41 1.43 -19.11
N PHE A 400 -33.17 1.06 -19.42
CA PHE A 400 -32.72 0.87 -20.79
C PHE A 400 -32.03 -0.48 -20.95
N ASP A 401 -32.13 -1.03 -22.13
CA ASP A 401 -31.40 -2.21 -22.55
C ASP A 401 -30.55 -1.90 -23.78
N VAL A 402 -29.47 -2.69 -23.97
CA VAL A 402 -28.67 -2.61 -25.18
C VAL A 402 -29.48 -3.28 -26.31
N PRO A 403 -29.90 -2.54 -27.34
CA PRO A 403 -30.71 -3.10 -28.36
C PRO A 403 -29.93 -4.09 -29.23
N ALA A 404 -30.60 -5.15 -29.70
CA ALA A 404 -30.03 -6.00 -30.74
C ALA A 404 -29.69 -5.16 -31.98
N GLU A 405 -28.70 -5.62 -32.77
CA GLU A 405 -28.17 -4.88 -33.91
C GLU A 405 -29.28 -4.36 -34.84
N GLY A 406 -29.29 -3.06 -35.09
CA GLY A 406 -30.27 -2.38 -35.94
C GLY A 406 -31.66 -2.16 -35.33
N LYS A 407 -31.89 -2.52 -34.07
CA LYS A 407 -33.17 -2.32 -33.38
C LYS A 407 -32.94 -1.45 -32.15
N GLY A 408 -33.25 -0.18 -32.23
CA GLY A 408 -33.13 0.72 -31.09
C GLY A 408 -33.71 2.09 -31.41
N GLU A 409 -34.17 2.79 -30.37
CA GLU A 409 -34.57 4.17 -30.46
C GLU A 409 -33.34 5.08 -30.29
N PHE A 410 -33.26 6.10 -31.13
CA PHE A 410 -32.19 7.09 -30.97
C PHE A 410 -32.54 8.06 -29.84
N MET A 411 -31.68 8.15 -28.85
CA MET A 411 -31.77 9.16 -27.79
C MET A 411 -30.44 9.89 -27.59
N THR A 412 -30.54 11.19 -27.37
CA THR A 412 -29.38 11.99 -26.96
C THR A 412 -29.01 11.69 -25.52
N THR A 413 -27.73 11.90 -25.14
CA THR A 413 -27.27 11.74 -23.75
C THR A 413 -28.11 12.58 -22.78
N ALA A 414 -28.57 13.76 -23.19
CA ALA A 414 -29.43 14.64 -22.39
C ALA A 414 -30.80 14.03 -22.12
N GLN A 415 -31.43 13.42 -23.14
CA GLN A 415 -32.73 12.73 -22.99
C GLN A 415 -32.62 11.52 -22.07
N ILE A 416 -31.55 10.73 -22.21
CA ILE A 416 -31.28 9.61 -21.29
C ILE A 416 -31.11 10.11 -19.86
N SER A 417 -30.29 11.15 -19.67
CA SER A 417 -30.10 11.77 -18.36
C SER A 417 -31.41 12.25 -17.74
N GLU A 418 -32.25 12.94 -18.50
CA GLU A 418 -33.55 13.43 -18.04
C GLU A 418 -34.46 12.28 -17.56
N ARG A 419 -34.49 11.16 -18.29
CA ARG A 419 -35.25 9.96 -17.89
C ARG A 419 -34.73 9.36 -16.60
N LEU A 420 -33.41 9.20 -16.47
CA LEU A 420 -32.76 8.67 -15.27
C LEU A 420 -33.04 9.58 -14.06
N VAL A 421 -32.88 10.88 -14.22
CA VAL A 421 -33.13 11.89 -13.18
C VAL A 421 -34.60 11.89 -12.73
N THR A 422 -35.52 11.87 -13.67
CA THR A 422 -36.97 11.86 -13.39
C THR A 422 -37.38 10.59 -12.66
N TYR A 423 -36.94 9.44 -13.15
CA TYR A 423 -37.26 8.16 -12.54
C TYR A 423 -36.66 7.96 -11.17
N GLY A 424 -35.37 8.30 -11.01
CA GLY A 424 -34.61 8.16 -9.76
C GLY A 424 -34.81 9.30 -8.77
N ASN A 425 -35.56 10.34 -9.13
CA ASN A 425 -35.67 11.59 -8.35
C ASN A 425 -34.31 12.13 -7.92
N ILE A 426 -33.34 12.17 -8.86
CA ILE A 426 -31.95 12.51 -8.60
C ILE A 426 -31.82 14.02 -8.48
N LYS A 427 -31.41 14.53 -7.33
CA LYS A 427 -31.25 15.98 -7.08
C LYS A 427 -30.03 16.58 -7.77
N LYS A 428 -28.97 15.82 -7.94
CA LYS A 428 -27.73 16.27 -8.55
C LYS A 428 -27.30 15.30 -9.63
N PRO A 429 -27.70 15.52 -10.88
CA PRO A 429 -27.38 14.61 -11.99
C PRO A 429 -25.89 14.62 -12.31
N MET A 430 -25.41 13.49 -12.85
CA MET A 430 -24.04 13.41 -13.32
C MET A 430 -23.84 14.26 -14.59
N ALA A 431 -22.61 14.66 -14.85
CA ALA A 431 -22.26 15.37 -16.07
C ALA A 431 -22.54 14.52 -17.32
N LEU A 432 -23.10 15.11 -18.37
CA LEU A 432 -23.43 14.40 -19.61
C LEU A 432 -22.23 13.73 -20.27
N SER A 433 -21.03 14.30 -20.12
CA SER A 433 -19.79 13.69 -20.61
C SER A 433 -19.48 12.36 -19.88
N ARG A 434 -19.71 12.32 -18.58
CA ARG A 434 -19.54 11.10 -17.76
C ARG A 434 -20.61 10.07 -18.12
N LEU A 435 -21.88 10.47 -18.25
CA LEU A 435 -22.94 9.56 -18.69
C LEU A 435 -22.64 8.96 -20.06
N GLY A 436 -22.05 9.75 -20.97
CA GLY A 436 -21.61 9.24 -22.27
C GLY A 436 -20.51 8.18 -22.19
N MET A 437 -19.59 8.28 -21.20
CA MET A 437 -18.59 7.23 -20.94
C MET A 437 -19.24 5.97 -20.35
N VAL A 438 -20.18 6.14 -19.42
CA VAL A 438 -20.97 5.02 -18.84
C VAL A 438 -21.70 4.25 -19.92
N LEU A 439 -22.43 4.95 -20.80
CA LEU A 439 -23.17 4.33 -21.91
C LEU A 439 -22.24 3.56 -22.86
N GLY A 440 -21.06 4.13 -23.17
CA GLY A 440 -20.06 3.44 -23.99
C GLY A 440 -19.51 2.18 -23.31
N ALA A 441 -19.19 2.25 -22.02
CA ALA A 441 -18.71 1.12 -21.24
C ALA A 441 -19.77 0.03 -21.05
N ALA A 442 -21.05 0.41 -20.97
CA ALA A 442 -22.19 -0.52 -20.89
C ALA A 442 -22.57 -1.16 -22.24
N GLY A 443 -21.85 -0.87 -23.32
CA GLY A 443 -22.04 -1.49 -24.62
C GLY A 443 -23.10 -0.84 -25.54
N TYR A 444 -23.64 0.32 -25.14
CA TYR A 444 -24.55 1.05 -26.00
C TYR A 444 -23.83 1.61 -27.23
N GLN A 445 -24.47 1.52 -28.41
CA GLN A 445 -23.90 2.01 -29.67
C GLN A 445 -24.11 3.51 -29.84
N SER A 446 -23.00 4.24 -29.99
CA SER A 446 -23.05 5.67 -30.30
C SER A 446 -23.31 5.90 -31.79
N THR A 447 -24.26 6.77 -32.13
CA THR A 447 -24.60 7.14 -33.50
C THR A 447 -24.76 8.63 -33.67
N ARG A 448 -24.70 9.10 -34.94
CA ARG A 448 -24.80 10.52 -35.30
C ARG A 448 -25.76 10.72 -36.48
N PRO A 449 -27.05 10.52 -36.29
CA PRO A 449 -28.01 10.78 -37.36
C PRO A 449 -28.10 12.27 -37.71
N LYS A 450 -28.47 12.56 -38.94
CA LYS A 450 -28.76 13.93 -39.40
C LYS A 450 -30.21 14.28 -39.10
N ILE A 451 -30.42 15.12 -38.10
CA ILE A 451 -31.76 15.56 -37.67
C ILE A 451 -31.87 17.06 -37.91
N GLY A 452 -32.90 17.50 -38.69
CA GLY A 452 -33.04 18.94 -39.00
C GLY A 452 -31.85 19.56 -39.72
N GLY A 453 -31.08 18.76 -40.48
CA GLY A 453 -29.89 19.25 -41.19
C GLY A 453 -28.58 19.23 -40.35
N GLN A 454 -28.64 18.99 -39.05
CA GLN A 454 -27.50 18.91 -38.15
C GLN A 454 -27.18 17.47 -37.74
N LEU A 455 -25.88 17.14 -37.59
CA LEU A 455 -25.44 15.87 -37.05
C LEU A 455 -25.52 15.92 -35.52
N ILE A 456 -26.41 15.12 -34.94
CA ILE A 456 -26.62 15.06 -33.50
C ILE A 456 -26.03 13.75 -32.97
N ARG A 457 -25.15 13.81 -32.00
CA ARG A 457 -24.59 12.62 -31.34
C ARG A 457 -25.59 12.10 -30.32
N GLY A 458 -25.82 10.81 -30.33
CA GLY A 458 -26.64 10.09 -29.36
C GLY A 458 -26.34 8.60 -29.35
N TRP A 459 -27.26 7.86 -28.81
CA TRP A 459 -27.11 6.44 -28.51
C TRP A 459 -28.32 5.68 -29.02
N LEU A 460 -28.13 4.43 -29.44
CA LEU A 460 -29.23 3.50 -29.70
C LEU A 460 -29.54 2.79 -28.39
N VAL A 461 -30.76 2.90 -27.92
CA VAL A 461 -31.26 2.30 -26.69
C VAL A 461 -32.58 1.60 -26.92
N TYR A 462 -32.87 0.57 -26.13
CA TYR A 462 -34.21 0.04 -25.97
C TYR A 462 -34.77 0.52 -24.64
N GLN A 463 -35.81 1.37 -24.68
CA GLN A 463 -36.42 1.84 -23.44
C GLN A 463 -37.44 0.82 -22.98
N ARG A 464 -37.27 0.31 -21.74
CA ARG A 464 -38.24 -0.62 -21.14
C ARG A 464 -39.53 0.07 -20.75
N ASP A 465 -40.63 -0.63 -20.93
CA ASP A 465 -41.93 -0.15 -20.47
C ASP A 465 -42.14 -0.36 -18.96
N THR A 466 -43.26 0.14 -18.41
CA THR A 466 -43.54 0.11 -16.97
C THR A 466 -43.71 -1.33 -16.45
N ASP A 467 -44.23 -2.25 -17.27
CA ASP A 467 -44.46 -3.63 -16.86
C ASP A 467 -43.17 -4.44 -16.90
N GLU A 468 -42.30 -4.21 -17.87
CA GLU A 468 -40.94 -4.77 -17.95
C GLU A 468 -40.11 -4.34 -16.76
N ILE A 469 -40.13 -3.05 -16.38
CA ILE A 469 -39.46 -2.51 -15.23
C ILE A 469 -39.99 -3.14 -13.94
N ALA A 470 -41.31 -3.27 -13.80
CA ALA A 470 -41.92 -3.89 -12.63
C ALA A 470 -41.53 -5.37 -12.49
N SER A 471 -41.48 -6.09 -13.61
CA SER A 471 -41.03 -7.49 -13.66
C SER A 471 -39.58 -7.64 -13.28
N LEU A 472 -38.68 -6.80 -13.80
CA LEU A 472 -37.25 -6.80 -13.47
C LEU A 472 -37.03 -6.50 -11.97
N LYS A 473 -37.75 -5.54 -11.41
CA LYS A 473 -37.67 -5.21 -9.98
C LYS A 473 -38.12 -6.35 -9.06
N ARG A 474 -39.05 -7.20 -9.51
CA ARG A 474 -39.43 -8.40 -8.76
C ARG A 474 -38.30 -9.42 -8.74
N LEU A 475 -37.69 -9.67 -9.92
CA LEU A 475 -36.55 -10.59 -10.06
C LEU A 475 -35.33 -10.17 -9.26
N LEU A 476 -35.07 -8.86 -9.12
CA LEU A 476 -33.94 -8.32 -8.32
C LEU A 476 -34.21 -8.34 -6.81
N LYS A 477 -35.44 -8.61 -6.35
CA LYS A 477 -35.81 -8.72 -4.93
C LYS A 477 -35.85 -10.17 -4.41
N GLU A 478 -35.85 -11.14 -5.28
CA GLU A 478 -35.72 -12.57 -5.01
C GLU A 478 -34.24 -12.98 -4.97
#